data_b2141580f717431a9be43c9f2fb8d455
#
_entry.id   b2141580f717431a9be43c9f2fb8d455
#
_cell.length_a   1.000
_cell.length_b   1.000
_cell.length_c   1.000
_cell.angle_alpha   90.00
_cell.angle_beta   90.00
_cell.angle_gamma   90.00
#
_symmetry.space_group_name_H-M   'P 1'
#
loop_
_entity.id
_entity.type
_entity.pdbx_description
1 polymer ?
#
loop_
_entity_poly.entity_id
_entity_poly.type
_entity_poly.pdbx_seq_one_letter_code
_entity_poly.pdbx_strand_id
1 'polypeptide(L)'
;MPDPLLERLLTPVELDLVRPAKPAFVVPMLSSPAERPPPGGDWVYERKLDGVRLIAVRGETTRLFSRIERDNSATFPEVVAALTVAAPPGIVVDGEVVAFDGEQTSFGLLQARLGINDPRRALAIGVPVVFYAFDLLTYSGQDLTQLPLRVRRRVLAEAITYVEPLRLSEEREGSGEDLLREACASGWEGLIAKRGGSKYEPGRRSSHWLKLKCVREQEFVIGGFTESSASARTGFGALLVGYYSGGELKYAGKVGTGFDQKTLAAIRAALDDLLLDESPFADAPKARESRWVDPLLVAQVGFTEWTRDGRLRHPRYLGLRHDKDARDVMRESAP
;
A
#
# COMPACT_ATOMS: atom_id res chain seq x y z
N MET A 1 -37.40 -12.26 0.74
CA MET A 1 -37.32 -12.07 -0.72
C MET A 1 -35.98 -11.42 -1.01
N PRO A 2 -35.29 -11.73 -2.10
CA PRO A 2 -34.09 -11.02 -2.51
C PRO A 2 -34.38 -9.52 -2.64
N ASP A 3 -33.35 -8.71 -2.46
CA ASP A 3 -33.43 -7.27 -2.63
C ASP A 3 -33.68 -6.90 -4.08
N PRO A 4 -34.55 -5.93 -4.42
CA PRO A 4 -34.87 -5.56 -5.80
C PRO A 4 -33.65 -5.16 -6.65
N LEU A 5 -32.61 -4.58 -6.05
CA LEU A 5 -31.37 -4.25 -6.73
C LEU A 5 -30.64 -5.53 -7.16
N LEU A 6 -30.55 -6.52 -6.27
CA LEU A 6 -29.91 -7.81 -6.60
C LEU A 6 -30.71 -8.57 -7.67
N GLU A 7 -32.04 -8.61 -7.58
CA GLU A 7 -32.90 -9.24 -8.60
C GLU A 7 -32.70 -8.62 -9.99
N ARG A 8 -32.50 -7.30 -10.06
CA ARG A 8 -32.30 -6.57 -11.32
C ARG A 8 -30.89 -6.75 -11.88
N LEU A 9 -29.86 -6.82 -11.02
CA LEU A 9 -28.48 -6.82 -11.46
C LEU A 9 -27.86 -8.21 -11.60
N LEU A 10 -28.39 -9.24 -10.94
CA LEU A 10 -27.85 -10.58 -10.92
C LEU A 10 -28.65 -11.51 -11.82
N THR A 11 -27.97 -12.41 -12.49
CA THR A 11 -28.57 -13.56 -13.18
C THR A 11 -29.09 -14.59 -12.16
N PRO A 12 -30.02 -15.49 -12.54
CA PRO A 12 -30.45 -16.58 -11.64
C PRO A 12 -29.31 -17.41 -11.07
N VAL A 13 -28.27 -17.70 -11.88
CA VAL A 13 -27.09 -18.47 -11.44
C VAL A 13 -26.27 -17.67 -10.41
N GLU A 14 -26.15 -16.35 -10.58
CA GLU A 14 -25.46 -15.49 -9.60
C GLU A 14 -26.27 -15.35 -8.31
N LEU A 15 -27.59 -15.27 -8.38
CA LEU A 15 -28.48 -15.28 -7.19
C LEU A 15 -28.32 -16.55 -6.36
N ASP A 16 -28.12 -17.70 -7.03
CA ASP A 16 -27.86 -18.98 -6.36
C ASP A 16 -26.53 -19.03 -5.58
N LEU A 17 -25.62 -18.10 -5.83
CA LEU A 17 -24.34 -17.98 -5.10
C LEU A 17 -24.45 -17.10 -3.84
N VAL A 18 -25.50 -16.30 -3.73
CA VAL A 18 -25.71 -15.37 -2.63
C VAL A 18 -26.25 -16.12 -1.40
N ARG A 19 -25.79 -15.77 -0.21
CA ARG A 19 -26.20 -16.40 1.06
C ARG A 19 -26.56 -15.34 2.10
N PRO A 20 -27.53 -15.61 2.97
CA PRO A 20 -27.83 -14.69 4.09
C PRO A 20 -26.60 -14.46 4.97
N ALA A 21 -26.33 -13.21 5.30
CA ALA A 21 -25.26 -12.81 6.19
C ALA A 21 -25.63 -11.55 6.98
N LYS A 22 -25.14 -11.45 8.22
CA LYS A 22 -25.21 -10.21 8.97
C LYS A 22 -24.07 -9.27 8.55
N PRO A 23 -24.31 -7.95 8.49
CA PRO A 23 -23.24 -6.99 8.24
C PRO A 23 -22.26 -7.00 9.42
N ALA A 24 -21.06 -7.53 9.19
CA ALA A 24 -20.01 -7.64 10.19
C ALA A 24 -18.64 -7.41 9.53
N PHE A 25 -17.63 -7.18 10.35
CA PHE A 25 -16.24 -7.12 9.86
C PHE A 25 -15.86 -8.40 9.12
N VAL A 26 -15.20 -8.23 7.99
CA VAL A 26 -14.63 -9.31 7.17
C VAL A 26 -13.14 -9.05 7.06
N VAL A 27 -12.31 -10.06 7.37
CA VAL A 27 -10.85 -9.92 7.20
C VAL A 27 -10.54 -9.69 5.71
N PRO A 28 -9.86 -8.58 5.36
CA PRO A 28 -9.68 -8.23 3.95
C PRO A 28 -8.84 -9.25 3.17
N MET A 29 -9.25 -9.50 1.93
CA MET A 29 -8.43 -10.19 0.93
C MET A 29 -7.20 -9.34 0.60
N LEU A 30 -6.03 -9.99 0.43
CA LEU A 30 -4.75 -9.31 0.18
C LEU A 30 -4.26 -9.55 -1.24
N SER A 31 -3.72 -8.50 -1.87
CA SER A 31 -3.05 -8.61 -3.16
C SER A 31 -1.65 -9.21 -3.03
N SER A 32 -1.23 -9.99 -4.05
CA SER A 32 0.15 -10.46 -4.21
C SER A 32 0.99 -9.41 -4.96
N PRO A 33 2.29 -9.28 -4.68
CA PRO A 33 3.17 -8.45 -5.50
C PRO A 33 3.34 -9.08 -6.89
N ALA A 34 3.47 -8.23 -7.92
CA ALA A 34 3.83 -8.63 -9.26
C ALA A 34 4.75 -7.58 -9.90
N GLU A 35 5.73 -8.04 -10.67
CA GLU A 35 6.69 -7.15 -11.37
C GLU A 35 6.12 -6.62 -12.68
N ARG A 36 5.25 -7.40 -13.32
CA ARG A 36 4.64 -7.10 -14.60
C ARG A 36 3.15 -7.33 -14.56
N PRO A 37 2.39 -6.61 -15.37
CA PRO A 37 0.99 -6.89 -15.56
C PRO A 37 0.77 -8.35 -15.99
N PRO A 38 -0.28 -9.00 -15.47
CA PRO A 38 -0.57 -10.38 -15.85
C PRO A 38 -1.00 -10.48 -17.31
N PRO A 39 -0.65 -11.55 -18.00
CA PRO A 39 -1.12 -11.80 -19.36
C PRO A 39 -2.60 -12.18 -19.37
N GLY A 40 -3.27 -11.97 -20.51
CA GLY A 40 -4.64 -12.38 -20.74
C GLY A 40 -5.66 -11.27 -20.47
N GLY A 41 -6.95 -11.55 -20.78
CA GLY A 41 -7.97 -10.53 -21.03
C GLY A 41 -9.01 -10.29 -19.92
N ASP A 42 -9.00 -10.98 -18.79
CA ASP A 42 -10.02 -10.78 -17.73
C ASP A 42 -9.46 -10.02 -16.52
N TRP A 43 -8.65 -8.99 -16.79
CA TRP A 43 -8.09 -8.15 -15.74
C TRP A 43 -8.65 -6.73 -15.84
N VAL A 44 -9.04 -6.20 -14.68
CA VAL A 44 -9.36 -4.80 -14.47
C VAL A 44 -8.27 -4.17 -13.61
N TYR A 45 -7.97 -2.91 -13.88
CA TYR A 45 -6.88 -2.18 -13.24
C TYR A 45 -7.44 -0.98 -12.50
N GLU A 46 -7.06 -0.84 -11.24
CA GLU A 46 -7.41 0.30 -10.40
C GLU A 46 -6.14 1.04 -9.98
N ARG A 47 -6.23 2.34 -9.73
CA ARG A 47 -5.14 3.09 -9.12
C ARG A 47 -4.77 2.46 -7.78
N LYS A 48 -3.49 2.15 -7.57
CA LYS A 48 -3.00 1.80 -6.24
C LYS A 48 -2.96 3.06 -5.40
N LEU A 49 -3.89 3.14 -4.47
CA LEU A 49 -4.00 4.24 -3.53
C LEU A 49 -2.98 4.08 -2.40
N ASP A 50 -2.40 5.20 -1.95
CA ASP A 50 -1.51 5.26 -0.79
C ASP A 50 -2.29 5.83 0.40
N GLY A 51 -2.93 4.97 1.17
CA GLY A 51 -3.87 5.35 2.19
C GLY A 51 -4.01 4.33 3.33
N VAL A 52 -5.16 4.34 3.96
CA VAL A 52 -5.54 3.41 5.01
C VAL A 52 -6.72 2.57 4.55
N ARG A 53 -6.50 1.26 4.40
CA ARG A 53 -7.57 0.34 4.05
C ARG A 53 -8.55 0.15 5.19
N LEU A 54 -9.82 0.28 4.89
CA LEU A 54 -10.91 0.14 5.84
C LEU A 54 -12.02 -0.76 5.30
N ILE A 55 -12.54 -1.60 6.18
CA ILE A 55 -13.81 -2.29 5.98
C ILE A 55 -14.88 -1.43 6.64
N ALA A 56 -15.74 -0.86 5.81
CA ALA A 56 -16.89 -0.10 6.26
C ALA A 56 -18.09 -1.03 6.47
N VAL A 57 -18.61 -1.06 7.68
CA VAL A 57 -19.78 -1.87 8.07
C VAL A 57 -20.93 -0.95 8.40
N ARG A 58 -22.00 -0.97 7.62
CA ARG A 58 -23.24 -0.24 7.85
C ARG A 58 -24.34 -1.21 8.27
N GLY A 59 -24.44 -1.43 9.60
CA GLY A 59 -25.55 -2.12 10.26
C GLY A 59 -26.59 -1.12 10.77
N GLU A 60 -26.95 -1.18 12.05
CA GLU A 60 -27.73 -0.14 12.75
C GLU A 60 -26.90 1.15 12.85
N THR A 61 -25.61 1.00 13.08
CA THR A 61 -24.62 2.09 13.07
C THR A 61 -23.59 1.85 11.96
N THR A 62 -22.89 2.91 11.56
CA THR A 62 -21.77 2.83 10.62
C THR A 62 -20.46 2.78 11.39
N ARG A 63 -19.63 1.78 11.09
CA ARG A 63 -18.29 1.62 11.68
C ARG A 63 -17.25 1.37 10.61
N LEU A 64 -16.03 1.83 10.86
CA LEU A 64 -14.88 1.68 9.98
C LEU A 64 -13.81 0.86 10.69
N PHE A 65 -13.43 -0.28 10.12
CA PHE A 65 -12.45 -1.17 10.71
C PHE A 65 -11.18 -1.24 9.86
N SER A 66 -10.02 -1.14 10.50
CA SER A 66 -8.75 -1.44 9.83
C SER A 66 -8.65 -2.93 9.49
N ARG A 67 -7.61 -3.28 8.73
CA ARG A 67 -7.30 -4.67 8.36
C ARG A 67 -7.22 -5.64 9.54
N ILE A 68 -6.84 -5.16 10.73
CA ILE A 68 -6.72 -5.95 11.97
C ILE A 68 -7.90 -5.73 12.92
N GLU A 69 -9.05 -5.38 12.38
CA GLU A 69 -10.30 -5.14 13.12
C GLU A 69 -10.26 -4.01 14.17
N ARG A 70 -9.28 -3.10 14.08
CA ARG A 70 -9.28 -1.91 14.94
C ARG A 70 -10.31 -0.90 14.43
N ASP A 71 -11.15 -0.40 15.33
CA ASP A 71 -12.12 0.64 15.01
C ASP A 71 -11.44 1.99 14.75
N ASN A 72 -11.66 2.55 13.57
CA ASN A 72 -11.18 3.86 13.13
C ASN A 72 -12.32 4.85 12.87
N SER A 73 -13.54 4.58 13.33
CA SER A 73 -14.71 5.43 13.12
C SER A 73 -14.48 6.84 13.67
N ALA A 74 -13.86 6.97 14.83
CA ALA A 74 -13.53 8.26 15.43
C ALA A 74 -12.38 9.01 14.69
N THR A 75 -11.52 8.28 13.97
CA THR A 75 -10.45 8.86 13.15
C THR A 75 -10.97 9.48 11.86
N PHE A 76 -12.05 8.91 11.28
CA PHE A 76 -12.65 9.36 10.02
C PHE A 76 -14.16 9.60 10.15
N PRO A 77 -14.60 10.52 11.03
CA PRO A 77 -16.02 10.72 11.33
C PRO A 77 -16.82 11.25 10.14
N GLU A 78 -16.19 12.01 9.22
CA GLU A 78 -16.79 12.49 7.97
C GLU A 78 -17.16 11.34 7.02
N VAL A 79 -16.34 10.29 6.96
CA VAL A 79 -16.62 9.08 6.16
C VAL A 79 -17.77 8.29 6.80
N VAL A 80 -17.77 8.17 8.14
CA VAL A 80 -18.88 7.54 8.88
C VAL A 80 -20.20 8.26 8.60
N ALA A 81 -20.21 9.59 8.72
CA ALA A 81 -21.40 10.41 8.47
C ALA A 81 -21.92 10.26 7.04
N ALA A 82 -21.00 10.33 6.06
CA ALA A 82 -21.33 10.19 4.64
C ALA A 82 -21.91 8.81 4.32
N LEU A 83 -21.27 7.72 4.76
CA LEU A 83 -21.77 6.36 4.55
C LEU A 83 -23.11 6.10 5.26
N THR A 84 -23.35 6.74 6.40
CA THR A 84 -24.62 6.60 7.14
C THR A 84 -25.78 7.14 6.31
N VAL A 85 -25.58 8.19 5.53
CA VAL A 85 -26.59 8.80 4.67
C VAL A 85 -26.65 8.13 3.29
N ALA A 86 -25.49 7.83 2.70
CA ALA A 86 -25.36 7.43 1.31
C ALA A 86 -25.54 5.94 1.05
N ALA A 87 -25.38 5.09 2.08
CA ALA A 87 -25.43 3.64 1.94
C ALA A 87 -26.62 3.05 2.75
N PRO A 88 -27.32 2.04 2.24
CA PRO A 88 -28.39 1.37 2.99
C PRO A 88 -27.83 0.55 4.16
N PRO A 89 -28.63 0.28 5.22
CA PRO A 89 -28.26 -0.70 6.22
C PRO A 89 -28.04 -2.10 5.62
N GLY A 90 -27.17 -2.89 6.24
CA GLY A 90 -26.88 -4.26 5.77
C GLY A 90 -25.78 -4.33 4.71
N ILE A 91 -24.96 -3.27 4.58
CA ILE A 91 -23.85 -3.22 3.61
C ILE A 91 -22.48 -3.34 4.30
N VAL A 92 -21.56 -4.07 3.66
CA VAL A 92 -20.14 -4.14 4.03
C VAL A 92 -19.29 -3.85 2.79
N VAL A 93 -18.48 -2.81 2.88
CA VAL A 93 -17.69 -2.27 1.78
C VAL A 93 -16.21 -2.35 2.11
N ASP A 94 -15.40 -2.81 1.17
CA ASP A 94 -13.95 -2.75 1.23
C ASP A 94 -13.46 -1.52 0.47
N GLY A 95 -12.66 -0.69 1.10
CA GLY A 95 -12.21 0.57 0.53
C GLY A 95 -10.93 1.09 1.15
N GLU A 96 -10.49 2.25 0.67
CA GLU A 96 -9.28 2.94 1.14
C GLU A 96 -9.60 4.40 1.44
N VAL A 97 -9.23 4.87 2.63
CA VAL A 97 -9.22 6.31 2.92
C VAL A 97 -7.89 6.88 2.51
N VAL A 98 -7.93 7.96 1.74
CA VAL A 98 -6.75 8.71 1.28
C VAL A 98 -6.87 10.19 1.62
N ALA A 99 -5.72 10.86 1.72
CA ALA A 99 -5.60 12.30 1.62
C ALA A 99 -4.78 12.64 0.37
N PHE A 100 -4.97 13.84 -0.18
CA PHE A 100 -4.29 14.28 -1.38
C PHE A 100 -3.32 15.42 -1.08
N ASP A 101 -2.13 15.34 -1.70
CA ASP A 101 -1.20 16.45 -1.88
C ASP A 101 -1.19 16.79 -3.38
N GLY A 102 -1.93 17.84 -3.76
CA GLY A 102 -2.29 18.07 -5.16
C GLY A 102 -3.10 16.91 -5.74
N GLU A 103 -2.60 16.27 -6.80
CA GLU A 103 -3.24 15.11 -7.44
C GLU A 103 -2.73 13.75 -6.91
N GLN A 104 -1.73 13.76 -6.02
CA GLN A 104 -1.13 12.54 -5.49
C GLN A 104 -1.75 12.16 -4.16
N THR A 105 -1.97 10.85 -3.95
CA THR A 105 -2.33 10.34 -2.62
C THR A 105 -1.11 10.41 -1.70
N SER A 106 -1.32 10.83 -0.44
CA SER A 106 -0.25 11.02 0.53
C SER A 106 -0.61 10.37 1.86
N PHE A 107 0.00 9.23 2.15
CA PHE A 107 -0.11 8.60 3.46
C PHE A 107 0.46 9.49 4.58
N GLY A 108 1.49 10.30 4.26
CA GLY A 108 2.10 11.24 5.19
C GLY A 108 1.10 12.24 5.77
N LEU A 109 0.16 12.73 4.97
CA LEU A 109 -0.92 13.61 5.45
C LEU A 109 -1.89 12.88 6.39
N LEU A 110 -2.17 11.60 6.13
CA LEU A 110 -3.05 10.80 6.99
C LEU A 110 -2.40 10.48 8.35
N GLN A 111 -1.08 10.37 8.42
CA GLN A 111 -0.38 10.05 9.67
C GLN A 111 -0.74 11.01 10.81
N ALA A 112 -0.98 12.29 10.51
CA ALA A 112 -1.39 13.28 11.50
C ALA A 112 -2.74 12.95 12.19
N ARG A 113 -3.58 12.13 11.55
CA ARG A 113 -4.90 11.72 12.05
C ARG A 113 -4.88 10.34 12.72
N LEU A 114 -3.92 9.49 12.34
CA LEU A 114 -3.87 8.11 12.83
C LEU A 114 -3.70 8.05 14.35
N GLY A 115 -4.50 7.19 15.00
CA GLY A 115 -4.51 7.01 16.44
C GLY A 115 -5.32 8.04 17.22
N ILE A 116 -5.93 9.04 16.57
CA ILE A 116 -6.86 9.97 17.21
C ILE A 116 -8.21 9.27 17.37
N ASN A 117 -8.64 9.09 18.63
CA ASN A 117 -9.91 8.44 18.99
C ASN A 117 -10.99 9.44 19.40
N ASP A 118 -10.82 10.72 19.07
CA ASP A 118 -11.79 11.80 19.31
C ASP A 118 -12.17 12.42 17.97
N PRO A 119 -13.46 12.31 17.54
CA PRO A 119 -13.91 12.82 16.24
C PRO A 119 -13.67 14.33 16.05
N ARG A 120 -13.83 15.14 17.11
CA ARG A 120 -13.62 16.59 17.02
C ARG A 120 -12.16 16.93 16.81
N ARG A 121 -11.26 16.23 17.50
CA ARG A 121 -9.81 16.38 17.32
C ARG A 121 -9.38 15.91 15.94
N ALA A 122 -9.92 14.79 15.43
CA ALA A 122 -9.63 14.29 14.11
C ALA A 122 -10.00 15.32 13.01
N LEU A 123 -11.19 15.92 13.10
CA LEU A 123 -11.62 16.97 12.18
C LEU A 123 -10.78 18.25 12.30
N ALA A 124 -10.36 18.61 13.52
CA ALA A 124 -9.57 19.82 13.77
C ALA A 124 -8.15 19.77 13.13
N ILE A 125 -7.65 18.60 12.74
CA ILE A 125 -6.40 18.45 11.97
C ILE A 125 -6.52 19.18 10.60
N GLY A 126 -7.73 19.30 10.04
CA GLY A 126 -7.97 20.02 8.80
C GLY A 126 -7.45 19.35 7.53
N VAL A 127 -7.07 18.07 7.59
CA VAL A 127 -6.68 17.27 6.42
C VAL A 127 -7.93 16.65 5.80
N PRO A 128 -8.34 17.07 4.59
CA PRO A 128 -9.46 16.47 3.87
C PRO A 128 -9.15 15.02 3.51
N VAL A 129 -10.12 14.13 3.66
CA VAL A 129 -9.99 12.73 3.29
C VAL A 129 -11.08 12.31 2.32
N VAL A 130 -10.79 11.30 1.51
CA VAL A 130 -11.71 10.67 0.57
C VAL A 130 -11.69 9.17 0.78
N PHE A 131 -12.85 8.53 0.87
CA PHE A 131 -13.01 7.09 0.92
C PHE A 131 -13.32 6.55 -0.47
N TYR A 132 -12.41 5.76 -1.02
CA TYR A 132 -12.59 5.04 -2.27
C TYR A 132 -13.11 3.64 -1.99
N ALA A 133 -14.38 3.38 -2.35
CA ALA A 133 -14.99 2.05 -2.32
C ALA A 133 -14.53 1.25 -3.55
N PHE A 134 -14.02 0.04 -3.35
CA PHE A 134 -13.53 -0.78 -4.46
C PHE A 134 -14.02 -2.23 -4.46
N ASP A 135 -14.69 -2.70 -3.41
CA ASP A 135 -15.36 -4.00 -3.41
C ASP A 135 -16.56 -4.01 -2.45
N LEU A 136 -17.51 -4.91 -2.71
CA LEU A 136 -18.74 -5.08 -1.93
C LEU A 136 -18.84 -6.51 -1.43
N LEU A 137 -18.87 -6.66 -0.10
CA LEU A 137 -18.81 -7.98 0.54
C LEU A 137 -20.19 -8.45 1.01
N THR A 138 -21.01 -7.50 1.48
CA THR A 138 -22.38 -7.78 1.93
C THR A 138 -23.30 -6.67 1.45
N TYR A 139 -24.50 -7.00 1.00
CA TYR A 139 -25.54 -6.06 0.63
C TYR A 139 -26.90 -6.58 1.04
N SER A 140 -27.72 -5.72 1.68
CA SER A 140 -29.10 -6.05 2.12
C SER A 140 -29.18 -7.37 2.91
N GLY A 141 -28.18 -7.63 3.77
CA GLY A 141 -28.11 -8.86 4.56
C GLY A 141 -27.76 -10.13 3.77
N GLN A 142 -27.10 -9.97 2.62
CA GLN A 142 -26.64 -11.07 1.76
C GLN A 142 -25.14 -11.01 1.56
N ASP A 143 -24.44 -12.14 1.73
CA ASP A 143 -23.02 -12.32 1.41
C ASP A 143 -22.85 -12.40 -0.12
N LEU A 144 -22.02 -11.51 -0.67
CA LEU A 144 -21.70 -11.43 -2.09
C LEU A 144 -20.30 -11.97 -2.41
N THR A 145 -19.54 -12.43 -1.44
CA THR A 145 -18.13 -12.81 -1.62
C THR A 145 -17.91 -13.93 -2.64
N GLN A 146 -18.91 -14.79 -2.86
CA GLN A 146 -18.86 -15.88 -3.85
C GLN A 146 -19.14 -15.41 -5.28
N LEU A 147 -19.63 -14.19 -5.48
CA LEU A 147 -19.87 -13.61 -6.79
C LEU A 147 -18.55 -13.20 -7.47
N PRO A 148 -18.49 -13.17 -8.81
CA PRO A 148 -17.40 -12.56 -9.55
C PRO A 148 -17.20 -11.09 -9.15
N LEU A 149 -15.95 -10.60 -9.16
CA LEU A 149 -15.61 -9.20 -8.85
C LEU A 149 -16.44 -8.21 -9.69
N ARG A 150 -16.56 -8.44 -11.00
CA ARG A 150 -17.34 -7.56 -11.89
C ARG A 150 -18.80 -7.42 -11.45
N VAL A 151 -19.38 -8.50 -10.92
CA VAL A 151 -20.76 -8.49 -10.42
C VAL A 151 -20.84 -7.70 -9.11
N ARG A 152 -19.94 -7.96 -8.16
CA ARG A 152 -19.89 -7.20 -6.89
C ARG A 152 -19.69 -5.70 -7.13
N ARG A 153 -18.82 -5.34 -8.09
CA ARG A 153 -18.55 -3.95 -8.49
C ARG A 153 -19.77 -3.27 -9.13
N ARG A 154 -20.50 -4.01 -9.97
CA ARG A 154 -21.74 -3.52 -10.58
C ARG A 154 -22.79 -3.20 -9.51
N VAL A 155 -22.95 -4.09 -8.50
CA VAL A 155 -23.84 -3.83 -7.37
C VAL A 155 -23.32 -2.65 -6.54
N LEU A 156 -22.01 -2.59 -6.24
CA LEU A 156 -21.40 -1.49 -5.48
C LEU A 156 -21.65 -0.13 -6.09
N ALA A 157 -21.56 -0.03 -7.42
CA ALA A 157 -21.75 1.23 -8.14
C ALA A 157 -23.17 1.82 -7.96
N GLU A 158 -24.17 0.97 -7.77
CA GLU A 158 -25.56 1.39 -7.60
C GLU A 158 -26.03 1.37 -6.12
N ALA A 159 -25.34 0.63 -5.25
CA ALA A 159 -25.71 0.47 -3.84
C ALA A 159 -25.42 1.73 -2.99
N ILE A 160 -24.54 2.61 -3.44
CA ILE A 160 -24.11 3.80 -2.69
C ILE A 160 -24.30 5.05 -3.55
N THR A 161 -24.78 6.12 -2.96
CA THR A 161 -24.79 7.44 -3.58
C THR A 161 -23.43 8.11 -3.37
N TYR A 162 -22.63 8.19 -4.44
CA TYR A 162 -21.28 8.74 -4.37
C TYR A 162 -21.29 10.27 -4.39
N VAL A 163 -21.13 10.85 -3.20
CA VAL A 163 -20.90 12.27 -2.96
C VAL A 163 -19.72 12.43 -2.02
N GLU A 164 -18.95 13.52 -2.15
CA GLU A 164 -17.80 13.72 -1.27
C GLU A 164 -18.17 13.57 0.22
N PRO A 165 -17.36 12.85 1.01
CA PRO A 165 -16.04 12.30 0.68
C PRO A 165 -16.02 10.85 0.15
N LEU A 166 -17.12 10.36 -0.47
CA LEU A 166 -17.21 8.99 -0.98
C LEU A 166 -17.00 8.96 -2.49
N ARG A 167 -16.12 8.08 -2.96
CA ARG A 167 -15.89 7.82 -4.39
C ARG A 167 -15.88 6.32 -4.67
N LEU A 168 -16.38 5.94 -5.85
CA LEU A 168 -16.14 4.61 -6.39
C LEU A 168 -14.74 4.59 -7.00
N SER A 169 -13.94 3.57 -6.69
CA SER A 169 -12.64 3.38 -7.34
C SER A 169 -12.86 3.15 -8.83
N GLU A 170 -12.16 3.89 -9.68
CA GLU A 170 -12.27 3.77 -11.12
C GLU A 170 -11.59 2.50 -11.62
N GLU A 171 -12.27 1.74 -12.44
CA GLU A 171 -11.73 0.57 -13.14
C GLU A 171 -11.33 0.94 -14.56
N ARG A 172 -10.19 0.44 -14.99
CA ARG A 172 -9.68 0.58 -16.37
C ARG A 172 -9.40 -0.79 -16.95
N GLU A 173 -9.74 -0.96 -18.22
CA GLU A 173 -9.44 -2.14 -19.02
C GLU A 173 -8.45 -1.79 -20.13
N GLY A 174 -7.73 -2.79 -20.64
CA GLY A 174 -6.78 -2.61 -21.72
C GLY A 174 -5.42 -3.23 -21.46
N SER A 175 -4.41 -2.75 -22.16
CA SER A 175 -3.02 -3.18 -21.96
C SER A 175 -2.53 -2.79 -20.58
N GLY A 176 -2.32 -3.79 -19.72
CA GLY A 176 -1.80 -3.53 -18.37
C GLY A 176 -0.44 -2.84 -18.38
N GLU A 177 0.39 -3.08 -19.41
CA GLU A 177 1.69 -2.43 -19.55
C GLU A 177 1.55 -0.93 -19.86
N ASP A 178 0.61 -0.56 -20.74
CA ASP A 178 0.35 0.83 -21.07
C ASP A 178 -0.27 1.56 -19.88
N LEU A 179 -1.25 0.94 -19.21
CA LEU A 179 -1.88 1.48 -18.01
C LEU A 179 -0.88 1.69 -16.86
N LEU A 180 0.04 0.74 -16.66
CA LEU A 180 1.09 0.89 -15.65
C LEU A 180 2.07 2.01 -16.01
N ARG A 181 2.43 2.13 -17.30
CA ARG A 181 3.30 3.22 -17.77
C ARG A 181 2.65 4.59 -17.56
N GLU A 182 1.37 4.74 -17.86
CA GLU A 182 0.58 5.94 -17.60
C GLU A 182 0.51 6.27 -16.11
N ALA A 183 0.21 5.26 -15.27
CA ALA A 183 0.16 5.41 -13.81
C ALA A 183 1.50 5.95 -13.25
N CYS A 184 2.62 5.37 -13.72
CA CYS A 184 3.96 5.79 -13.31
C CYS A 184 4.31 7.21 -13.82
N ALA A 185 3.95 7.54 -15.05
CA ALA A 185 4.14 8.88 -15.61
C ALA A 185 3.30 9.94 -14.85
N SER A 186 2.12 9.55 -14.37
CA SER A 186 1.25 10.39 -13.54
C SER A 186 1.69 10.45 -12.07
N GLY A 187 2.81 9.82 -11.67
CA GLY A 187 3.31 9.81 -10.30
C GLY A 187 2.46 8.99 -9.33
N TRP A 188 1.65 8.05 -9.78
CA TRP A 188 0.89 7.16 -8.90
C TRP A 188 1.82 6.13 -8.25
N GLU A 189 1.43 5.58 -7.10
CA GLU A 189 2.17 4.49 -6.45
C GLU A 189 2.24 3.23 -7.33
N GLY A 190 1.24 3.05 -8.20
CA GLY A 190 1.12 1.94 -9.12
C GLY A 190 -0.34 1.60 -9.44
N LEU A 191 -0.57 0.32 -9.77
CA LEU A 191 -1.88 -0.23 -10.04
C LEU A 191 -2.17 -1.46 -9.18
N ILE A 192 -3.46 -1.73 -8.97
CA ILE A 192 -3.95 -3.04 -8.52
C ILE A 192 -4.66 -3.69 -9.72
N ALA A 193 -4.08 -4.77 -10.25
CA ALA A 193 -4.74 -5.61 -11.23
C ALA A 193 -5.62 -6.63 -10.50
N LYS A 194 -6.90 -6.68 -10.84
CA LYS A 194 -7.89 -7.60 -10.24
C LYS A 194 -8.51 -8.45 -11.34
N ARG A 195 -8.62 -9.77 -11.11
CA ARG A 195 -9.26 -10.67 -12.06
C ARG A 195 -10.78 -10.53 -11.97
N GLY A 196 -11.43 -10.14 -13.06
CA GLY A 196 -12.84 -9.78 -13.11
C GLY A 196 -13.79 -10.92 -12.70
N GLY A 197 -13.46 -12.17 -13.04
CA GLY A 197 -14.21 -13.35 -12.65
C GLY A 197 -13.90 -13.90 -11.24
N SER A 198 -13.03 -13.24 -10.44
CA SER A 198 -12.60 -13.79 -9.14
C SER A 198 -13.62 -13.58 -8.04
N LYS A 199 -13.68 -14.55 -7.13
CA LYS A 199 -14.36 -14.41 -5.85
C LYS A 199 -13.54 -13.52 -4.90
N TYR A 200 -14.18 -13.03 -3.83
CA TYR A 200 -13.48 -12.45 -2.71
C TYR A 200 -13.07 -13.54 -1.73
N GLU A 201 -11.79 -13.61 -1.37
CA GLU A 201 -11.20 -14.63 -0.50
C GLU A 201 -10.78 -14.01 0.85
N PRO A 202 -11.69 -13.94 1.84
CA PRO A 202 -11.42 -13.28 3.12
C PRO A 202 -10.14 -13.80 3.78
N GLY A 203 -9.29 -12.87 4.25
CA GLY A 203 -8.06 -13.17 4.99
C GLY A 203 -6.94 -13.80 4.17
N ARG A 204 -7.15 -14.10 2.88
CA ARG A 204 -6.14 -14.74 2.04
C ARG A 204 -5.37 -13.74 1.20
N ARG A 205 -4.10 -14.05 0.98
CA ARG A 205 -3.31 -13.44 -0.09
C ARG A 205 -3.61 -14.18 -1.38
N SER A 206 -4.12 -13.47 -2.37
CA SER A 206 -4.60 -14.07 -3.60
C SER A 206 -3.79 -13.62 -4.81
N SER A 207 -3.58 -14.54 -5.75
CA SER A 207 -3.04 -14.23 -7.07
C SER A 207 -4.07 -13.60 -8.02
N HIS A 208 -5.34 -13.54 -7.61
CA HIS A 208 -6.40 -12.86 -8.35
C HIS A 208 -6.35 -11.33 -8.18
N TRP A 209 -5.62 -10.83 -7.19
CA TRP A 209 -5.33 -9.42 -6.99
C TRP A 209 -3.82 -9.22 -6.97
N LEU A 210 -3.31 -8.42 -7.90
CA LEU A 210 -1.88 -8.18 -8.05
C LEU A 210 -1.57 -6.70 -7.85
N LYS A 211 -0.61 -6.39 -6.99
CA LYS A 211 -0.09 -5.03 -6.83
C LYS A 211 1.11 -4.82 -7.74
N LEU A 212 1.00 -3.86 -8.63
CA LEU A 212 2.00 -3.41 -9.57
C LEU A 212 2.50 -2.05 -9.12
N LYS A 213 3.70 -1.95 -8.60
CA LYS A 213 4.27 -0.70 -8.10
C LYS A 213 5.10 -0.01 -9.17
N CYS A 214 4.98 1.31 -9.27
CA CYS A 214 5.82 2.16 -10.11
C CYS A 214 7.25 2.26 -9.54
N VAL A 215 7.36 2.32 -8.21
CA VAL A 215 8.62 2.31 -7.50
C VAL A 215 8.65 1.04 -6.66
N ARG A 216 9.70 0.27 -6.81
CA ARG A 216 9.96 -0.88 -5.94
C ARG A 216 10.48 -0.37 -4.62
N GLU A 217 10.02 -0.96 -3.55
CA GLU A 217 10.51 -0.68 -2.21
C GLU A 217 10.88 -1.98 -1.53
N GLN A 218 12.04 -1.97 -0.91
CA GLN A 218 12.52 -3.10 -0.13
C GLN A 218 13.35 -2.60 1.04
N GLU A 219 13.43 -3.40 2.09
CA GLU A 219 14.38 -3.17 3.17
C GLU A 219 15.79 -3.56 2.74
N PHE A 220 16.76 -2.78 3.20
CA PHE A 220 18.18 -3.04 3.00
C PHE A 220 18.95 -2.79 4.28
N VAL A 221 19.98 -3.59 4.49
CA VAL A 221 20.93 -3.42 5.60
C VAL A 221 21.92 -2.33 5.22
N ILE A 222 22.18 -1.42 6.14
CA ILE A 222 23.24 -0.41 5.99
C ILE A 222 24.56 -1.04 6.45
N GLY A 223 25.51 -1.19 5.52
CA GLY A 223 26.85 -1.72 5.82
C GLY A 223 27.95 -0.68 5.69
N GLY A 224 27.59 0.57 5.37
CA GLY A 224 28.54 1.67 5.28
C GLY A 224 27.95 2.94 4.73
N PHE A 225 28.81 3.95 4.56
CA PHE A 225 28.45 5.23 3.95
C PHE A 225 29.68 5.84 3.24
N THR A 226 29.45 6.79 2.35
CA THR A 226 30.51 7.63 1.78
C THR A 226 30.57 8.94 2.51
N GLU A 227 31.78 9.51 2.67
CA GLU A 227 31.91 10.87 3.17
C GLU A 227 31.32 11.89 2.16
N SER A 228 30.85 13.03 2.67
CA SER A 228 30.32 14.08 1.81
C SER A 228 31.44 14.84 1.14
N SER A 229 31.43 14.92 -0.19
CA SER A 229 32.38 15.73 -0.96
C SER A 229 32.01 17.21 -1.01
N ALA A 230 30.81 17.59 -0.57
CA ALA A 230 30.33 18.97 -0.60
C ALA A 230 30.43 19.62 0.78
N SER A 231 31.12 20.74 0.87
CA SER A 231 31.29 21.53 2.10
C SER A 231 29.96 22.06 2.73
N ALA A 232 28.87 22.02 1.98
CA ALA A 232 27.54 22.46 2.42
C ALA A 232 26.64 21.32 2.96
N ARG A 233 27.04 20.04 2.84
CA ARG A 233 26.23 18.90 3.27
C ARG A 233 26.83 18.31 4.55
N THR A 234 26.24 18.61 5.69
CA THR A 234 26.57 17.98 6.98
C THR A 234 26.02 16.54 7.00
N GLY A 235 26.84 15.57 7.37
CA GLY A 235 26.43 14.15 7.49
C GLY A 235 27.26 13.23 6.61
N PHE A 236 26.67 12.63 5.61
CA PHE A 236 27.31 11.68 4.68
C PHE A 236 26.87 11.94 3.22
N GLY A 237 27.62 11.40 2.27
CA GLY A 237 27.32 11.50 0.84
C GLY A 237 26.19 10.54 0.42
N ALA A 238 26.37 9.26 0.70
CA ALA A 238 25.40 8.20 0.40
C ALA A 238 25.53 7.03 1.40
N LEU A 239 24.45 6.34 1.70
CA LEU A 239 24.48 5.04 2.38
C LEU A 239 24.91 3.95 1.41
N LEU A 240 25.69 3.00 1.90
CA LEU A 240 26.05 1.76 1.21
C LEU A 240 25.16 0.66 1.77
N VAL A 241 24.30 0.09 0.93
CA VAL A 241 23.24 -0.81 1.39
C VAL A 241 23.35 -2.18 0.74
N GLY A 242 22.85 -3.20 1.43
CA GLY A 242 22.87 -4.59 0.99
C GLY A 242 21.74 -5.44 1.56
N TYR A 243 21.82 -6.72 1.26
CA TYR A 243 20.89 -7.74 1.74
C TYR A 243 21.64 -9.04 2.01
N TYR A 244 21.10 -9.90 2.88
CA TYR A 244 21.70 -11.19 3.15
C TYR A 244 21.31 -12.22 2.08
N SER A 245 22.31 -13.03 1.67
CA SER A 245 22.13 -14.16 0.77
C SER A 245 23.15 -15.23 1.12
N GLY A 246 22.69 -16.43 1.46
CA GLY A 246 23.57 -17.53 1.87
C GLY A 246 24.36 -17.22 3.15
N GLY A 247 23.86 -16.38 4.04
CA GLY A 247 24.53 -15.94 5.27
C GLY A 247 25.54 -14.81 5.11
N GLU A 248 25.81 -14.36 3.88
CA GLU A 248 26.71 -13.24 3.57
C GLU A 248 25.94 -11.98 3.21
N LEU A 249 26.45 -10.83 3.64
CA LEU A 249 25.90 -9.53 3.25
C LEU A 249 26.40 -9.18 1.83
N LYS A 250 25.46 -9.09 0.87
CA LYS A 250 25.72 -8.72 -0.53
C LYS A 250 25.42 -7.24 -0.73
N TYR A 251 26.32 -6.55 -1.42
CA TYR A 251 26.17 -5.13 -1.72
C TYR A 251 25.07 -4.91 -2.78
N ALA A 252 24.14 -3.98 -2.53
CA ALA A 252 23.03 -3.66 -3.44
C ALA A 252 23.19 -2.29 -4.13
N GLY A 253 23.91 -1.34 -3.53
CA GLY A 253 24.12 -0.03 -4.16
C GLY A 253 24.29 1.12 -3.18
N LYS A 254 24.33 2.36 -3.75
CA LYS A 254 24.47 3.62 -3.01
C LYS A 254 23.15 4.36 -2.99
N VAL A 255 22.70 4.79 -1.80
CA VAL A 255 21.49 5.60 -1.62
C VAL A 255 21.92 7.01 -1.22
N GLY A 256 21.86 7.95 -2.16
CA GLY A 256 22.33 9.33 -1.97
C GLY A 256 21.22 10.37 -1.89
N THR A 257 19.94 9.99 -2.03
CA THR A 257 18.78 10.90 -2.06
C THR A 257 17.69 10.44 -1.11
N GLY A 258 16.73 11.31 -0.79
CA GLY A 258 15.61 11.01 0.10
C GLY A 258 15.84 11.41 1.56
N PHE A 259 16.90 12.19 1.85
CA PHE A 259 17.24 12.67 3.18
C PHE A 259 16.98 14.17 3.30
N ASP A 260 16.39 14.59 4.41
CA ASP A 260 16.43 15.97 4.89
C ASP A 260 17.63 16.16 5.85
N GLN A 261 17.90 17.40 6.23
CA GLN A 261 19.04 17.76 7.10
C GLN A 261 18.98 17.07 8.47
N LYS A 262 17.78 16.96 9.05
CA LYS A 262 17.56 16.34 10.36
C LYS A 262 17.83 14.83 10.29
N THR A 263 17.33 14.18 9.26
CA THR A 263 17.54 12.75 8.98
C THR A 263 19.02 12.46 8.75
N LEU A 264 19.73 13.28 7.96
CA LEU A 264 21.17 13.12 7.72
C LEU A 264 21.96 13.15 9.02
N ALA A 265 21.68 14.12 9.90
CA ALA A 265 22.38 14.25 11.17
C ALA A 265 22.08 13.08 12.13
N ALA A 266 20.82 12.65 12.21
CA ALA A 266 20.41 11.55 13.08
C ALA A 266 21.03 10.21 12.64
N ILE A 267 20.98 9.90 11.32
CA ILE A 267 21.59 8.70 10.79
C ILE A 267 23.11 8.73 10.95
N ARG A 268 23.77 9.89 10.69
CA ARG A 268 25.22 10.01 10.87
C ARG A 268 25.64 9.70 12.32
N ALA A 269 24.95 10.23 13.29
CA ALA A 269 25.25 9.94 14.71
C ALA A 269 25.13 8.42 15.01
N ALA A 270 24.07 7.76 14.51
CA ALA A 270 23.91 6.32 14.69
C ALA A 270 24.96 5.49 13.96
N LEU A 271 25.49 5.95 12.82
CA LEU A 271 26.53 5.26 12.06
C LEU A 271 27.92 5.42 12.71
N ASP A 272 28.20 6.57 13.32
CA ASP A 272 29.48 6.84 13.98
C ASP A 272 29.71 5.91 15.19
N ASP A 273 28.63 5.43 15.85
CA ASP A 273 28.71 4.46 16.95
C ASP A 273 28.97 3.01 16.47
N LEU A 274 28.87 2.75 15.17
CA LEU A 274 28.94 1.43 14.54
C LEU A 274 30.16 1.24 13.61
N LEU A 275 31.13 2.13 13.64
CA LEU A 275 32.27 2.10 12.71
C LEU A 275 33.06 0.81 12.77
N LEU A 276 33.45 0.29 11.60
CA LEU A 276 34.32 -0.85 11.40
C LEU A 276 35.52 -0.47 10.51
N ASP A 277 36.63 -1.14 10.72
CA ASP A 277 37.83 -0.99 9.90
C ASP A 277 37.71 -1.69 8.54
N GLU A 278 36.97 -2.80 8.49
CA GLU A 278 36.79 -3.63 7.30
C GLU A 278 35.33 -3.66 6.83
N SER A 279 35.17 -3.92 5.51
CA SER A 279 33.84 -4.00 4.91
C SER A 279 33.06 -5.21 5.37
N PRO A 280 31.77 -5.07 5.79
CA PRO A 280 30.91 -6.19 6.07
C PRO A 280 30.35 -6.86 4.80
N PHE A 281 30.51 -6.25 3.61
CA PHE A 281 30.03 -6.80 2.36
C PHE A 281 30.99 -7.84 1.79
N ALA A 282 30.49 -9.00 1.40
CA ALA A 282 31.26 -10.05 0.74
C ALA A 282 31.75 -9.63 -0.66
N ASP A 283 31.02 -8.72 -1.33
CA ASP A 283 31.34 -8.16 -2.65
C ASP A 283 31.46 -6.63 -2.59
N ALA A 284 32.26 -6.14 -1.64
CA ALA A 284 32.43 -4.72 -1.36
C ALA A 284 32.78 -3.90 -2.60
N PRO A 285 32.17 -2.70 -2.79
CA PRO A 285 32.55 -1.81 -3.86
C PRO A 285 33.95 -1.23 -3.63
N LYS A 286 34.72 -1.08 -4.72
CA LYS A 286 35.99 -0.35 -4.68
C LYS A 286 35.74 1.15 -4.58
N ALA A 287 35.52 1.68 -3.38
CA ALA A 287 35.29 3.10 -3.16
C ALA A 287 36.28 3.66 -2.14
N ARG A 288 37.12 4.64 -2.56
CA ARG A 288 38.22 5.21 -1.75
C ARG A 288 37.74 6.02 -0.53
N GLU A 289 36.47 6.46 -0.53
CA GLU A 289 35.88 7.35 0.51
C GLU A 289 34.80 6.65 1.34
N SER A 290 34.79 5.31 1.36
CA SER A 290 33.81 4.56 2.13
C SER A 290 34.24 4.37 3.57
N ARG A 291 33.29 4.54 4.49
CA ARG A 291 33.36 4.12 5.89
C ARG A 291 32.43 2.93 6.06
N TRP A 292 32.87 1.95 6.79
CA TRP A 292 32.14 0.72 7.03
C TRP A 292 31.53 0.75 8.42
N VAL A 293 30.38 0.10 8.58
CA VAL A 293 29.66 0.02 9.86
C VAL A 293 29.17 -1.40 10.12
N ASP A 294 29.04 -1.75 11.39
CA ASP A 294 28.36 -2.99 11.79
C ASP A 294 26.95 -3.02 11.21
N PRO A 295 26.59 -4.07 10.43
CA PRO A 295 25.35 -4.11 9.65
C PRO A 295 24.11 -4.41 10.53
N LEU A 296 23.81 -3.51 11.47
CA LEU A 296 22.68 -3.60 12.39
C LEU A 296 21.48 -2.75 11.99
N LEU A 297 21.71 -1.68 11.22
CA LEU A 297 20.64 -0.76 10.82
C LEU A 297 19.99 -1.20 9.52
N VAL A 298 18.66 -1.13 9.49
CA VAL A 298 17.83 -1.43 8.31
C VAL A 298 17.16 -0.16 7.80
N ALA A 299 17.28 0.07 6.49
CA ALA A 299 16.61 1.18 5.80
C ALA A 299 15.58 0.66 4.81
N GLN A 300 14.42 1.30 4.75
CA GLN A 300 13.48 1.20 3.64
C GLN A 300 14.02 2.04 2.48
N VAL A 301 14.14 1.44 1.30
CA VAL A 301 14.65 2.11 0.09
C VAL A 301 13.69 1.88 -1.06
N GLY A 302 13.27 2.97 -1.70
CA GLY A 302 12.56 2.94 -2.97
C GLY A 302 13.56 2.91 -4.13
N PHE A 303 13.29 2.15 -5.19
CA PHE A 303 14.14 2.07 -6.38
C PHE A 303 13.32 1.68 -7.61
N THR A 304 13.82 1.99 -8.81
CA THR A 304 13.09 1.68 -10.05
C THR A 304 13.19 0.21 -10.43
N GLU A 305 14.38 -0.34 -10.42
CA GLU A 305 14.63 -1.73 -10.83
C GLU A 305 15.96 -2.24 -10.27
N TRP A 306 16.12 -3.56 -10.28
CA TRP A 306 17.41 -4.21 -10.14
C TRP A 306 18.12 -4.22 -11.49
N THR A 307 19.39 -3.77 -11.52
CA THR A 307 20.23 -3.92 -12.70
C THR A 307 20.64 -5.38 -12.90
N ARG A 308 21.17 -5.73 -14.08
CA ARG A 308 21.69 -7.07 -14.37
C ARG A 308 22.81 -7.50 -13.40
N ASP A 309 23.56 -6.51 -12.90
CA ASP A 309 24.67 -6.73 -11.95
C ASP A 309 24.18 -6.79 -10.49
N GLY A 310 22.86 -6.89 -10.25
CA GLY A 310 22.28 -6.96 -8.91
C GLY A 310 22.42 -5.67 -8.09
N ARG A 311 22.39 -4.51 -8.75
CA ARG A 311 22.43 -3.19 -8.10
C ARG A 311 21.10 -2.46 -8.23
N LEU A 312 20.85 -1.54 -7.31
CA LEU A 312 19.66 -0.69 -7.32
C LEU A 312 19.81 0.46 -8.33
N ARG A 313 18.79 0.68 -9.13
CA ARG A 313 18.71 1.83 -10.03
C ARG A 313 17.84 2.92 -9.42
N HIS A 314 18.36 4.16 -9.40
CA HIS A 314 17.72 5.34 -8.80
C HIS A 314 17.20 5.12 -7.37
N PRO A 315 18.03 4.59 -6.45
CA PRO A 315 17.56 4.32 -5.09
C PRO A 315 17.36 5.62 -4.32
N ARG A 316 16.28 5.63 -3.51
CA ARG A 316 15.89 6.73 -2.64
C ARG A 316 15.61 6.20 -1.24
N TYR A 317 16.15 6.84 -0.23
CA TYR A 317 15.87 6.55 1.17
C TYR A 317 14.43 6.95 1.53
N LEU A 318 13.72 6.09 2.25
CA LEU A 318 12.35 6.31 2.71
C LEU A 318 12.21 6.34 4.23
N GLY A 319 13.12 5.69 4.97
CA GLY A 319 13.08 5.66 6.43
C GLY A 319 13.97 4.56 7.03
N LEU A 320 14.30 4.67 8.32
CA LEU A 320 14.85 3.55 9.09
C LEU A 320 13.72 2.60 9.54
N ARG A 321 14.05 1.31 9.64
CA ARG A 321 13.17 0.27 10.14
C ARG A 321 13.75 -0.27 11.46
N HIS A 322 13.10 0.11 12.57
CA HIS A 322 13.49 -0.34 13.92
C HIS A 322 12.79 -1.64 14.34
N ASP A 323 11.88 -2.12 13.52
CA ASP A 323 11.04 -3.30 13.73
C ASP A 323 11.54 -4.54 12.97
N LYS A 324 12.73 -4.44 12.34
CA LYS A 324 13.28 -5.48 11.48
C LYS A 324 14.69 -5.88 11.93
N ASP A 325 14.95 -7.18 12.07
CA ASP A 325 16.30 -7.69 12.24
C ASP A 325 17.06 -7.60 10.90
N ALA A 326 18.29 -7.09 10.95
CA ALA A 326 19.12 -6.94 9.75
C ALA A 326 19.39 -8.29 9.06
N ARG A 327 19.53 -9.38 9.81
CA ARG A 327 19.79 -10.72 9.28
C ARG A 327 18.61 -11.33 8.51
N ASP A 328 17.40 -10.81 8.74
CA ASP A 328 16.17 -11.22 8.03
C ASP A 328 15.97 -10.47 6.72
N VAL A 329 16.84 -9.51 6.41
CA VAL A 329 16.74 -8.71 5.19
C VAL A 329 17.35 -9.48 4.03
N MET A 330 16.50 -10.06 3.21
CA MET A 330 16.88 -10.79 2.00
C MET A 330 16.36 -10.07 0.75
N ARG A 331 16.99 -10.34 -0.39
CA ARG A 331 16.49 -9.83 -1.66
C ARG A 331 15.09 -10.40 -1.92
N GLU A 332 14.11 -9.53 -2.05
CA GLU A 332 12.78 -9.93 -2.48
C GLU A 332 12.85 -10.33 -3.95
N SER A 333 12.71 -11.63 -4.21
CA SER A 333 12.46 -12.13 -5.56
C SER A 333 11.00 -11.87 -5.89
N ALA A 334 10.69 -11.45 -7.11
CA ALA A 334 9.34 -11.59 -7.62
C ALA A 334 8.99 -13.07 -7.64
N PRO A 335 7.79 -13.47 -7.21
CA PRO A 335 7.32 -14.84 -7.29
C PRO A 335 7.23 -15.33 -8.73
#